data_07844b27d8530ba2cccc6e28f27791cf
#
_entry.id   07844b27d8530ba2cccc6e28f27791cf
#
_cell.length_a   1.000
_cell.length_b   1.000
_cell.length_c   1.000
_cell.angle_alpha   90.00
_cell.angle_beta   90.00
_cell.angle_gamma   90.00
#
_symmetry.space_group_name_H-M   'P 1'
#
loop_
_entity.id
_entity.type
_entity.pdbx_description
1 polymer ?
#
loop_
_entity_poly.entity_id
_entity_poly.type
_entity_poly.pdbx_seq_one_letter_code
_entity_poly.pdbx_strand_id
1 'polypeptide(L)' 'EEPNSERIITPMPKSLVEALDNYRFETRAPSRAEAIRRLIQLGLEAAKSDDGKD' A
#
# COMPACT_ATOMS: atom_id res chain seq x y z
N GLU A 1 -7.05 -8.46 15.21
CA GLU A 1 -5.93 -7.82 14.65
C GLU A 1 -4.73 -8.72 14.47
N GLU A 2 -4.08 -8.61 13.34
CA GLU A 2 -3.03 -9.54 13.01
C GLU A 2 -1.66 -9.01 13.35
N PRO A 3 -0.78 -9.87 13.80
CA PRO A 3 0.57 -9.43 14.05
C PRO A 3 1.32 -9.20 12.74
N ASN A 4 2.34 -8.35 12.82
CA ASN A 4 3.17 -8.08 11.66
C ASN A 4 4.27 -9.10 11.57
N SER A 5 3.90 -10.35 11.45
CA SER A 5 4.90 -11.40 11.45
C SER A 5 5.33 -11.82 10.05
N GLU A 6 4.55 -11.44 9.05
CA GLU A 6 4.89 -11.78 7.68
C GLU A 6 5.81 -10.73 7.08
N ARG A 7 6.79 -11.20 6.33
CA ARG A 7 7.74 -10.32 5.71
C ARG A 7 7.72 -10.49 4.23
N ILE A 8 7.49 -9.40 3.54
CA ILE A 8 7.43 -9.43 2.09
C ILE A 8 8.50 -8.49 1.55
N ILE A 9 9.37 -9.01 0.70
CA ILE A 9 10.42 -8.23 0.10
C ILE A 9 10.14 -8.13 -1.38
N THR A 10 9.93 -6.93 -1.84
CA THR A 10 9.54 -6.68 -3.22
C THR A 10 10.37 -5.55 -3.79
N PRO A 11 11.06 -5.79 -4.91
CA PRO A 11 11.78 -4.68 -5.55
C PRO A 11 10.81 -3.70 -6.15
N MET A 12 11.13 -2.42 -6.05
CA MET A 12 10.30 -1.36 -6.58
C MET A 12 11.11 -0.39 -7.38
N PRO A 13 10.60 0.05 -8.52
CA PRO A 13 11.29 1.11 -9.25
C PRO A 13 11.27 2.39 -8.45
N LYS A 14 12.24 3.23 -8.78
CA LYS A 14 12.41 4.47 -8.06
C LYS A 14 11.16 5.35 -8.12
N SER A 15 10.53 5.38 -9.28
CA SER A 15 9.34 6.20 -9.44
C SER A 15 8.23 5.76 -8.50
N LEU A 16 8.12 4.46 -8.28
CA LEU A 16 7.08 3.96 -7.39
C LEU A 16 7.39 4.32 -5.96
N VAL A 17 8.65 4.26 -5.58
CA VAL A 17 9.04 4.63 -4.23
C VAL A 17 8.76 6.11 -3.99
N GLU A 18 9.01 6.94 -4.99
CA GLU A 18 8.74 8.36 -4.85
C GLU A 18 7.24 8.63 -4.69
N ALA A 19 6.44 7.92 -5.46
CA ALA A 19 5.00 8.07 -5.34
C ALA A 19 4.53 7.63 -3.96
N LEU A 20 5.13 6.58 -3.45
CA LEU A 20 4.79 6.09 -2.12
C LEU A 20 5.12 7.13 -1.06
N ASP A 21 6.28 7.76 -1.18
CA ASP A 21 6.67 8.77 -0.22
C ASP A 21 5.75 9.98 -0.28
N ASN A 22 5.34 10.35 -1.48
CA ASN A 22 4.40 11.46 -1.63
C ASN A 22 3.06 11.12 -0.97
N TYR A 23 2.60 9.90 -1.16
CA TYR A 23 1.37 9.47 -0.54
C TYR A 23 1.49 9.51 0.98
N ARG A 24 2.65 9.08 1.48
CA ARG A 24 2.88 9.08 2.91
C ARG A 24 2.79 10.50 3.47
N PHE A 25 3.38 11.45 2.76
CA PHE A 25 3.32 12.84 3.17
C PHE A 25 1.90 13.37 3.16
N GLU A 26 1.19 13.09 2.10
CA GLU A 26 -0.15 13.65 1.94
C GLU A 26 -1.12 13.10 2.95
N THR A 27 -0.97 11.85 3.30
CA THR A 27 -1.87 11.23 4.26
C THR A 27 -1.33 11.30 5.68
N ARG A 28 -0.12 11.85 5.84
CA ARG A 28 0.52 11.96 7.14
C ARG A 28 0.66 10.62 7.82
N ALA A 29 0.98 9.62 7.04
CA ALA A 29 1.22 8.31 7.61
C ALA A 29 2.44 8.36 8.51
N PRO A 30 2.40 7.69 9.65
CA PRO A 30 3.52 7.75 10.60
C PRO A 30 4.77 7.08 10.09
N SER A 31 4.64 6.15 9.15
CA SER A 31 5.81 5.49 8.63
C SER A 31 5.51 5.01 7.22
N ARG A 32 6.58 4.66 6.51
CA ARG A 32 6.42 4.13 5.16
C ARG A 32 5.63 2.82 5.19
N ALA A 33 5.88 2.00 6.18
CA ALA A 33 5.16 0.74 6.29
C ALA A 33 3.66 0.97 6.43
N GLU A 34 3.30 1.98 7.19
CA GLU A 34 1.89 2.29 7.35
C GLU A 34 1.28 2.76 6.03
N ALA A 35 2.02 3.58 5.29
CA ALA A 35 1.56 4.03 3.99
C ALA A 35 1.36 2.86 3.04
N ILE A 36 2.28 1.91 3.08
CA ILE A 36 2.17 0.74 2.23
C ILE A 36 0.92 -0.06 2.58
N ARG A 37 0.68 -0.26 3.85
CA ARG A 37 -0.49 -1.01 4.27
C ARG A 37 -1.78 -0.32 3.82
N ARG A 38 -1.83 0.99 3.94
CA ARG A 38 -3.00 1.73 3.51
C ARG A 38 -3.23 1.60 2.02
N LEU A 39 -2.17 1.68 1.25
CA LEU A 39 -2.28 1.56 -0.20
C LEU A 39 -2.73 0.16 -0.59
N ILE A 40 -2.23 -0.83 0.08
CA ILE A 40 -2.65 -2.20 -0.20
C ILE A 40 -4.13 -2.38 0.09
N GLN A 41 -4.58 -1.83 1.21
CA GLN A 41 -6.01 -1.90 1.54
C GLN A 41 -6.86 -1.26 0.46
N LEU A 42 -6.44 -0.08 0.04
CA LEU A 42 -7.17 0.62 -1.01
C LEU A 42 -7.18 -0.17 -2.31
N GLY A 43 -6.03 -0.76 -2.64
CA GLY A 43 -5.94 -1.55 -3.84
C GLY A 43 -6.82 -2.77 -3.81
N LEU A 44 -6.86 -3.42 -2.67
CA LEU A 44 -7.71 -4.60 -2.52
C LEU A 44 -9.18 -4.23 -2.61
N GLU A 45 -9.55 -3.09 -2.05
CA GLU A 45 -10.92 -2.63 -2.14
C GLU A 45 -11.30 -2.33 -3.58
N ALA A 46 -10.40 -1.71 -4.30
CA ALA A 46 -10.65 -1.41 -5.70
C ALA A 46 -10.76 -2.68 -6.52
N ALA A 47 -9.91 -3.64 -6.23
CA ALA A 47 -9.95 -4.90 -6.96
C ALA A 47 -11.25 -5.63 -6.69
N LYS A 48 -11.72 -5.54 -5.47
CA LYS A 48 -12.97 -6.16 -5.12
C LYS A 48 -14.13 -5.56 -5.87
N SER A 49 -14.11 -4.25 -6.00
CA SER A 49 -15.16 -3.57 -6.72
C SER A 49 -15.24 -4.03 -8.16
N ASP A 50 -14.08 -4.27 -8.75
CA ASP A 50 -14.01 -4.70 -10.11
C ASP A 50 -14.32 -6.14 -10.31
N ASP A 51 -14.29 -6.87 -9.25
CA ASP A 51 -14.38 -8.29 -9.33
C ASP A 51 -15.64 -8.79 -10.00
N GLY A 52 -16.71 -8.13 -9.73
CA GLY A 52 -17.98 -8.56 -10.26
C GLY A 52 -18.08 -8.45 -11.75
N LYS A 53 -17.14 -7.79 -12.36
CA LYS A 53 -17.21 -7.59 -13.78
C LYS A 53 -16.89 -8.83 -14.56
N ASP A 54 -16.19 -9.69 -14.01
CA ASP A 54 -15.89 -10.91 -14.70
C ASP A 54 -17.02 -11.88 -14.66
#